data_188a3d26ea73077ca095ecffb516e44b
#
_entry.id   188a3d26ea73077ca095ecffb516e44b
#
_cell.length_a   1.000
_cell.length_b   1.000
_cell.length_c   1.000
_cell.angle_alpha   90.00
_cell.angle_beta   90.00
_cell.angle_gamma   90.00
#
_symmetry.space_group_name_H-M   'P 1'
#
loop_
_entity.id
_entity.type
_entity.pdbx_description
1 polymer ?
#
loop_
_entity_poly.entity_id
_entity_poly.type
_entity_poly.pdbx_seq_one_letter_code
_entity_poly.pdbx_strand_id
1 'polypeptide(L)'
;MALQVFDYHTDIRNVFVTPQIRSRFLRMEPGTVAERHSHDLGHEIFLILEGNARFEIAGEIAELGPGQMCVARIDEPHQVSVIGDEPMTMYLSVTPHIQPTHTGLDDDDERKPIRFMPSSSYDQDESSTPIEESIDHFVDFAESLASITQTAAEEQRMAGGRLSRALSARNEEAADRQREIMWFGVY
;
A
#
# COMPACT_ATOMS: atom_id res chain seq x y z
N MET A 1 -19.05 17.34 -8.22
CA MET A 1 -18.80 16.90 -6.82
C MET A 1 -18.10 18.05 -6.08
N ALA A 2 -18.47 18.32 -4.84
CA ALA A 2 -17.74 19.28 -4.01
C ALA A 2 -16.38 18.68 -3.62
N LEU A 3 -15.36 19.54 -3.46
CA LEU A 3 -14.07 19.13 -2.91
C LEU A 3 -14.28 18.61 -1.49
N GLN A 4 -13.84 17.37 -1.22
CA GLN A 4 -13.85 16.81 0.12
C GLN A 4 -12.57 17.23 0.86
N VAL A 5 -12.73 17.69 2.09
CA VAL A 5 -11.63 18.09 2.99
C VAL A 5 -11.80 17.30 4.28
N PHE A 6 -10.74 16.68 4.75
CA PHE A 6 -10.73 15.88 5.96
C PHE A 6 -9.74 16.46 6.98
N ASP A 7 -10.10 16.40 8.25
CA ASP A 7 -9.28 16.88 9.38
C ASP A 7 -9.00 15.69 10.32
N TYR A 8 -7.75 15.38 10.54
CA TYR A 8 -7.34 14.25 11.39
C TYR A 8 -7.73 14.39 12.87
N HIS A 9 -8.12 15.60 13.33
CA HIS A 9 -8.64 15.78 14.69
C HIS A 9 -10.09 15.29 14.83
N THR A 10 -10.84 15.21 13.75
CA THR A 10 -12.28 14.88 13.75
C THR A 10 -12.61 13.65 12.92
N ASP A 11 -11.86 13.35 11.88
CA ASP A 11 -12.12 12.28 10.92
C ASP A 11 -11.26 11.03 11.21
N ILE A 12 -11.26 10.52 12.47
CA ILE A 12 -10.54 9.29 12.84
C ILE A 12 -11.26 8.08 12.24
N ARG A 13 -11.06 7.85 10.95
CA ARG A 13 -11.73 6.81 10.16
C ARG A 13 -11.04 6.58 8.82
N ASN A 14 -11.50 5.60 8.04
CA ASN A 14 -11.17 5.54 6.62
C ASN A 14 -11.84 6.72 5.90
N VAL A 15 -11.06 7.57 5.26
CA VAL A 15 -11.55 8.79 4.59
C VAL A 15 -11.74 8.58 3.09
N PHE A 16 -11.01 7.62 2.51
CA PHE A 16 -11.14 7.27 1.11
C PHE A 16 -10.77 5.81 0.89
N VAL A 17 -11.67 5.03 0.27
CA VAL A 17 -11.47 3.61 -0.01
C VAL A 17 -11.95 3.28 -1.41
N THR A 18 -11.01 2.83 -2.23
CA THR A 18 -11.24 2.29 -3.57
C THR A 18 -10.28 1.12 -3.80
N PRO A 19 -10.44 0.32 -4.86
CA PRO A 19 -9.44 -0.71 -5.20
C PRO A 19 -8.03 -0.14 -5.48
N GLN A 20 -7.93 1.15 -5.86
CA GLN A 20 -6.66 1.81 -6.14
C GLN A 20 -5.92 2.23 -4.87
N ILE A 21 -6.67 2.63 -3.85
CA ILE A 21 -6.08 3.18 -2.61
C ILE A 21 -7.06 3.08 -1.44
N ARG A 22 -6.54 2.82 -0.26
CA ARG A 22 -7.20 3.11 1.01
C ARG A 22 -6.42 4.21 1.73
N SER A 23 -7.13 5.22 2.22
CA SER A 23 -6.57 6.30 3.06
C SER A 23 -7.33 6.40 4.37
N ARG A 24 -6.62 6.57 5.48
CA ARG A 24 -7.19 6.55 6.82
C ARG A 24 -6.45 7.48 7.77
N PHE A 25 -7.19 8.13 8.66
CA PHE A 25 -6.64 8.61 9.95
C PHE A 25 -6.93 7.58 11.03
N LEU A 26 -5.91 7.12 11.71
CA LEU A 26 -5.99 6.12 12.76
C LEU A 26 -5.42 6.68 14.05
N ARG A 27 -6.22 6.57 15.13
CA ARG A 27 -5.79 6.83 16.50
C ARG A 27 -5.63 5.52 17.24
N MET A 28 -4.55 5.40 17.98
CA MET A 28 -4.27 4.25 18.83
C MET A 28 -3.93 4.73 20.24
N GLU A 29 -4.54 4.07 21.24
CA GLU A 29 -4.33 4.40 22.64
C GLU A 29 -3.00 3.86 23.17
N PRO A 30 -2.45 4.43 24.25
CA PRO A 30 -1.21 3.94 24.87
C PRO A 30 -1.24 2.44 25.14
N GLY A 31 -0.12 1.76 24.87
CA GLY A 31 0.02 0.33 25.05
C GLY A 31 -0.64 -0.54 23.98
N THR A 32 -1.29 0.07 22.97
CA THR A 32 -1.86 -0.68 21.86
C THR A 32 -0.77 -1.18 20.93
N VAL A 33 -0.89 -2.45 20.51
CA VAL A 33 -0.08 -3.10 19.48
C VAL A 33 -1.01 -3.58 18.39
N ALA A 34 -0.77 -3.16 17.15
CA ALA A 34 -1.54 -3.63 15.99
C ALA A 34 -1.21 -5.09 15.66
N GLU A 35 -2.12 -5.77 14.97
CA GLU A 35 -1.85 -7.11 14.48
C GLU A 35 -0.72 -7.08 13.42
N ARG A 36 0.20 -8.06 13.49
CA ARG A 36 1.27 -8.22 12.51
C ARG A 36 0.70 -8.71 11.18
N HIS A 37 1.06 -8.04 10.09
CA HIS A 37 0.55 -8.36 8.76
C HIS A 37 1.47 -7.87 7.64
N SER A 38 1.13 -8.22 6.41
CA SER A 38 1.72 -7.69 5.18
C SER A 38 0.63 -7.40 4.14
N HIS A 39 1.02 -6.75 3.05
CA HIS A 39 0.17 -6.51 1.89
C HIS A 39 0.78 -7.16 0.65
N ASP A 40 0.11 -8.17 0.08
CA ASP A 40 0.63 -8.97 -1.04
C ASP A 40 0.84 -8.15 -2.33
N LEU A 41 0.07 -7.08 -2.53
CA LEU A 41 0.13 -6.26 -3.74
C LEU A 41 0.49 -4.80 -3.46
N GLY A 42 0.35 -4.36 -2.21
CA GLY A 42 0.37 -2.93 -1.88
C GLY A 42 1.56 -2.51 -1.04
N HIS A 43 1.98 -1.27 -1.25
CA HIS A 43 2.79 -0.56 -0.27
C HIS A 43 1.88 0.10 0.76
N GLU A 44 2.31 0.15 2.03
CA GLU A 44 1.64 0.94 3.06
C GLU A 44 2.56 2.06 3.54
N ILE A 45 2.02 3.28 3.56
CA ILE A 45 2.72 4.48 4.04
C ILE A 45 2.12 4.87 5.38
N PHE A 46 2.98 5.21 6.35
CA PHE A 46 2.60 5.68 7.66
C PHE A 46 3.23 7.04 7.92
N LEU A 47 2.43 8.05 8.27
CA LEU A 47 2.88 9.37 8.67
C LEU A 47 2.34 9.67 10.07
N ILE A 48 3.21 9.87 11.05
CA ILE A 48 2.81 10.23 12.40
C ILE A 48 2.40 11.71 12.43
N LEU A 49 1.22 11.97 12.95
CA LEU A 49 0.65 13.30 13.11
C LEU A 49 0.75 13.77 14.57
N GLU A 50 0.50 12.86 15.54
CA GLU A 50 0.59 13.13 16.98
C GLU A 50 1.10 11.88 17.72
N GLY A 51 1.70 12.10 18.89
CA GLY A 51 2.22 11.00 19.72
C GLY A 51 3.46 10.35 19.11
N ASN A 52 3.80 9.16 19.58
CA ASN A 52 4.97 8.40 19.13
C ASN A 52 4.59 6.93 18.90
N ALA A 53 5.22 6.32 17.92
CA ALA A 53 5.02 4.91 17.60
C ALA A 53 6.35 4.20 17.31
N ARG A 54 6.40 2.92 17.66
CA ARG A 54 7.44 1.99 17.23
C ARG A 54 6.90 1.17 16.09
N PHE A 55 7.61 1.20 15.00
CA PHE A 55 7.38 0.35 13.84
C PHE A 55 8.41 -0.77 13.80
N GLU A 56 7.95 -1.97 13.48
CA GLU A 56 8.77 -3.08 13.06
C GLU A 56 8.37 -3.45 11.63
N ILE A 57 9.29 -3.33 10.68
CA ILE A 57 9.04 -3.58 9.26
C ILE A 57 10.18 -4.45 8.73
N ALA A 58 9.85 -5.64 8.22
CA ALA A 58 10.83 -6.62 7.71
C ALA A 58 11.99 -6.90 8.69
N GLY A 59 11.69 -6.92 9.99
CA GLY A 59 12.66 -7.15 11.07
C GLY A 59 13.46 -5.91 11.49
N GLU A 60 13.34 -4.78 10.79
CA GLU A 60 13.95 -3.51 11.18
C GLU A 60 13.01 -2.73 12.10
N ILE A 61 13.58 -2.06 13.11
CA ILE A 61 12.83 -1.32 14.12
C ILE A 61 13.17 0.16 14.05
N ALA A 62 12.12 1.00 14.03
CA ALA A 62 12.25 2.44 14.14
C ALA A 62 11.17 3.03 15.06
N GLU A 63 11.54 4.07 15.79
CA GLU A 63 10.62 4.90 16.56
C GLU A 63 10.39 6.22 15.81
N LEU A 64 9.12 6.55 15.60
CA LEU A 64 8.71 7.73 14.87
C LEU A 64 7.84 8.65 15.72
N GLY A 65 8.08 9.95 15.58
CA GLY A 65 7.25 11.03 16.15
C GLY A 65 6.60 11.89 15.08
N PRO A 66 5.87 12.95 15.47
CA PRO A 66 5.13 13.80 14.56
C PRO A 66 5.96 14.35 13.39
N GLY A 67 5.40 14.27 12.17
CA GLY A 67 6.05 14.68 10.93
C GLY A 67 7.03 13.67 10.33
N GLN A 68 7.25 12.54 10.98
CA GLN A 68 8.07 11.44 10.46
C GLN A 68 7.21 10.37 9.81
N MET A 69 7.74 9.73 8.78
CA MET A 69 7.05 8.67 8.04
C MET A 69 7.95 7.47 7.79
N CYS A 70 7.33 6.30 7.63
CA CYS A 70 7.96 5.09 7.13
C CYS A 70 7.07 4.41 6.09
N VAL A 71 7.63 3.40 5.42
CA VAL A 71 6.95 2.67 4.34
C VAL A 71 7.18 1.18 4.54
N ALA A 72 6.11 0.39 4.59
CA ALA A 72 6.16 -1.05 4.37
C ALA A 72 5.96 -1.31 2.87
N ARG A 73 6.87 -2.06 2.27
CA ARG A 73 6.79 -2.45 0.86
C ARG A 73 5.91 -3.68 0.70
N ILE A 74 5.65 -4.05 -0.55
CA ILE A 74 4.95 -5.29 -0.90
C ILE A 74 5.56 -6.47 -0.14
N ASP A 75 4.72 -7.29 0.47
CA ASP A 75 5.06 -8.48 1.24
C ASP A 75 5.96 -8.27 2.47
N GLU A 76 6.33 -7.05 2.81
CA GLU A 76 7.10 -6.79 4.04
C GLU A 76 6.20 -6.95 5.29
N PRO A 77 6.49 -7.94 6.18
CA PRO A 77 5.83 -8.05 7.46
C PRO A 77 6.01 -6.79 8.28
N HIS A 78 4.92 -6.29 8.84
CA HIS A 78 5.02 -5.08 9.67
C HIS A 78 4.03 -5.07 10.82
N GLN A 79 4.40 -4.31 11.84
CA GLN A 79 3.62 -4.09 13.05
C GLN A 79 3.90 -2.69 13.59
N VAL A 80 2.88 -2.05 14.15
CA VAL A 80 2.99 -0.76 14.85
C VAL A 80 2.53 -0.89 16.29
N SER A 81 3.25 -0.24 17.20
CA SER A 81 2.88 -0.12 18.61
C SER A 81 3.02 1.32 19.09
N VAL A 82 2.12 1.74 19.98
CA VAL A 82 2.19 3.06 20.62
C VAL A 82 3.25 3.03 21.71
N ILE A 83 4.09 4.07 21.75
CA ILE A 83 5.10 4.26 22.80
C ILE A 83 4.81 5.54 23.59
N GLY A 84 5.09 5.47 24.90
CA GLY A 84 4.76 6.56 25.84
C GLY A 84 3.35 6.46 26.40
N ASP A 85 2.94 7.53 27.10
CA ASP A 85 1.69 7.60 27.86
C ASP A 85 0.58 8.37 27.13
N GLU A 86 0.88 8.89 25.94
CA GLU A 86 -0.06 9.66 25.11
C GLU A 86 -0.54 8.83 23.91
N PRO A 87 -1.79 9.01 23.46
CA PRO A 87 -2.28 8.39 22.24
C PRO A 87 -1.46 8.82 21.02
N MET A 88 -1.34 7.94 20.04
CA MET A 88 -0.74 8.22 18.75
C MET A 88 -1.82 8.38 17.68
N THR A 89 -1.69 9.40 16.85
CA THR A 89 -2.50 9.57 15.63
C THR A 89 -1.61 9.55 14.41
N MET A 90 -1.99 8.77 13.41
CA MET A 90 -1.27 8.70 12.14
C MET A 90 -2.21 8.76 10.94
N TYR A 91 -1.69 9.25 9.81
CA TYR A 91 -2.23 8.96 8.50
C TYR A 91 -1.58 7.68 7.97
N LEU A 92 -2.38 6.82 7.38
CA LEU A 92 -1.88 5.68 6.64
C LEU A 92 -2.58 5.53 5.29
N SER A 93 -1.86 5.00 4.30
CA SER A 93 -2.47 4.63 3.02
C SER A 93 -1.85 3.36 2.44
N VAL A 94 -2.70 2.53 1.85
CA VAL A 94 -2.32 1.30 1.13
C VAL A 94 -2.66 1.46 -0.34
N THR A 95 -1.72 1.12 -1.22
CA THR A 95 -1.94 1.23 -2.68
C THR A 95 -1.18 0.16 -3.48
N PRO A 96 -1.84 -0.66 -4.33
CA PRO A 96 -3.30 -0.78 -4.46
C PRO A 96 -3.94 -1.44 -3.24
N HIS A 97 -5.24 -1.21 -3.05
CA HIS A 97 -6.03 -1.81 -1.98
C HIS A 97 -7.07 -2.78 -2.57
N ILE A 98 -6.61 -3.95 -2.95
CA ILE A 98 -7.45 -5.02 -3.51
C ILE A 98 -7.54 -6.15 -2.48
N GLN A 99 -8.77 -6.52 -2.11
CA GLN A 99 -9.01 -7.66 -1.21
C GLN A 99 -8.74 -8.99 -1.94
N PRO A 100 -8.12 -9.95 -1.31
CA PRO A 100 -7.68 -10.07 0.09
C PRO A 100 -6.16 -9.87 0.28
N THR A 101 -5.62 -8.74 -0.10
CA THR A 101 -4.17 -8.48 -0.04
C THR A 101 -3.66 -8.15 1.37
N HIS A 102 -4.53 -7.97 2.35
CA HIS A 102 -4.18 -7.79 3.75
C HIS A 102 -4.01 -9.15 4.43
N THR A 103 -2.78 -9.62 4.49
CA THR A 103 -2.41 -10.95 4.98
C THR A 103 -1.97 -10.87 6.44
N GLY A 104 -2.78 -11.42 7.35
CA GLY A 104 -2.40 -11.58 8.76
C GLY A 104 -1.24 -12.57 8.89
N LEU A 105 -0.34 -12.29 9.82
CA LEU A 105 0.83 -13.12 10.11
C LEU A 105 0.82 -13.55 11.58
N ASP A 106 1.43 -14.68 11.89
CA ASP A 106 1.74 -15.07 13.26
C ASP A 106 3.14 -14.58 13.69
N ASP A 107 3.58 -15.00 14.86
CA ASP A 107 4.87 -14.56 15.43
C ASP A 107 6.09 -15.12 14.66
N ASP A 108 5.90 -16.16 13.86
CA ASP A 108 6.93 -16.77 13.00
C ASP A 108 6.87 -16.27 11.55
N ASP A 109 6.06 -15.21 11.27
CA ASP A 109 5.75 -14.67 9.94
C ASP A 109 5.05 -15.66 9.00
N GLU A 110 4.43 -16.71 9.54
CA GLU A 110 3.62 -17.62 8.75
C GLU A 110 2.23 -17.01 8.47
N ARG A 111 1.75 -17.22 7.24
CA ARG A 111 0.49 -16.64 6.78
C ARG A 111 -0.72 -17.28 7.48
N LYS A 112 -1.54 -16.45 8.13
CA LYS A 112 -2.86 -16.86 8.61
C LYS A 112 -3.82 -17.11 7.45
N PRO A 113 -4.93 -17.85 7.67
CA PRO A 113 -5.95 -18.06 6.63
C PRO A 113 -6.44 -16.75 6.03
N ILE A 114 -6.64 -16.76 4.71
CA ILE A 114 -7.19 -15.62 3.96
C ILE A 114 -8.51 -15.15 4.58
N ARG A 115 -8.63 -13.84 4.78
CA ARG A 115 -9.81 -13.20 5.35
C ARG A 115 -10.21 -12.00 4.53
N PHE A 116 -11.46 -12.02 4.04
CA PHE A 116 -12.09 -10.83 3.47
C PHE A 116 -12.69 -9.99 4.60
N MET A 117 -12.37 -8.71 4.61
CA MET A 117 -12.94 -7.77 5.57
C MET A 117 -14.29 -7.26 5.06
N PRO A 118 -15.33 -7.17 5.91
CA PRO A 118 -16.61 -6.60 5.51
C PRO A 118 -16.48 -5.08 5.27
N SER A 119 -17.35 -4.53 4.43
CA SER A 119 -17.37 -3.09 4.10
C SER A 119 -17.47 -2.19 5.34
N SER A 120 -18.18 -2.63 6.38
CA SER A 120 -18.27 -1.93 7.67
C SER A 120 -16.93 -1.70 8.36
N SER A 121 -15.91 -2.52 8.06
CA SER A 121 -14.55 -2.33 8.58
C SER A 121 -13.81 -1.16 7.90
N TYR A 122 -14.38 -0.61 6.85
CA TYR A 122 -13.78 0.47 6.06
C TYR A 122 -14.54 1.80 6.18
N ASP A 123 -15.48 1.92 7.11
CA ASP A 123 -16.29 3.13 7.32
C ASP A 123 -17.01 3.59 6.03
N GLN A 124 -17.38 2.63 5.17
CA GLN A 124 -18.10 2.92 3.94
C GLN A 124 -19.61 2.86 4.20
N ASP A 125 -20.32 3.90 3.76
CA ASP A 125 -21.77 3.89 3.71
C ASP A 125 -22.27 2.83 2.71
N GLU A 126 -23.49 2.34 2.92
CA GLU A 126 -24.13 1.48 1.94
C GLU A 126 -24.24 2.21 0.61
N SER A 127 -23.65 1.62 -0.44
CA SER A 127 -23.73 2.15 -1.78
C SER A 127 -25.15 2.04 -2.29
N SER A 128 -25.68 3.09 -2.92
CA SER A 128 -26.93 3.03 -3.68
C SER A 128 -26.75 2.34 -5.04
N THR A 129 -25.53 2.04 -5.43
CA THR A 129 -25.21 1.31 -6.67
C THR A 129 -25.66 -0.14 -6.54
N PRO A 130 -26.39 -0.70 -7.51
CA PRO A 130 -26.75 -2.12 -7.52
C PRO A 130 -25.52 -3.02 -7.36
N ILE A 131 -25.67 -4.13 -6.62
CA ILE A 131 -24.56 -5.03 -6.32
C ILE A 131 -23.91 -5.59 -7.59
N GLU A 132 -24.71 -5.89 -8.61
CA GLU A 132 -24.24 -6.39 -9.91
C GLU A 132 -23.34 -5.35 -10.60
N GLU A 133 -23.74 -4.10 -10.61
CA GLU A 133 -22.94 -3.00 -11.20
C GLU A 133 -21.66 -2.76 -10.41
N SER A 134 -21.70 -2.89 -9.08
CA SER A 134 -20.52 -2.79 -8.24
C SER A 134 -19.53 -3.93 -8.49
N ILE A 135 -20.03 -5.15 -8.73
CA ILE A 135 -19.21 -6.31 -9.09
C ILE A 135 -18.58 -6.09 -10.46
N ASP A 136 -19.37 -5.67 -11.46
CA ASP A 136 -18.87 -5.42 -12.81
C ASP A 136 -17.77 -4.36 -12.81
N HIS A 137 -17.96 -3.23 -12.12
CA HIS A 137 -16.93 -2.19 -11.98
C HIS A 137 -15.64 -2.73 -11.33
N PHE A 138 -15.75 -3.59 -10.31
CA PHE A 138 -14.59 -4.19 -9.68
C PHE A 138 -13.86 -5.14 -10.63
N VAL A 139 -14.59 -5.98 -11.36
CA VAL A 139 -14.02 -6.93 -12.34
C VAL A 139 -13.31 -6.17 -13.46
N ASP A 140 -13.97 -5.17 -14.07
CA ASP A 140 -13.40 -4.33 -15.12
C ASP A 140 -12.10 -3.64 -14.68
N PHE A 141 -12.07 -3.13 -13.43
CA PHE A 141 -10.86 -2.54 -12.87
C PHE A 141 -9.74 -3.57 -12.69
N ALA A 142 -10.05 -4.73 -12.13
CA ALA A 142 -9.06 -5.78 -11.89
C ALA A 142 -8.47 -6.33 -13.21
N GLU A 143 -9.31 -6.52 -14.22
CA GLU A 143 -8.88 -6.94 -15.57
C GLU A 143 -8.03 -5.87 -16.25
N SER A 144 -8.42 -4.59 -16.15
CA SER A 144 -7.65 -3.47 -16.68
C SER A 144 -6.27 -3.36 -16.01
N LEU A 145 -6.21 -3.50 -14.68
CA LEU A 145 -4.96 -3.49 -13.93
C LEU A 145 -4.06 -4.66 -14.36
N ALA A 146 -4.62 -5.87 -14.47
CA ALA A 146 -3.88 -7.05 -14.91
C ALA A 146 -3.30 -6.87 -16.32
N SER A 147 -4.11 -6.35 -17.26
CA SER A 147 -3.71 -6.08 -18.64
C SER A 147 -2.58 -5.04 -18.73
N ILE A 148 -2.72 -3.92 -18.01
CA ILE A 148 -1.70 -2.86 -18.00
C ILE A 148 -0.40 -3.38 -17.39
N THR A 149 -0.49 -4.13 -16.29
CA THR A 149 0.69 -4.71 -15.61
C THR A 149 1.41 -5.71 -16.51
N GLN A 150 0.66 -6.55 -17.23
CA GLN A 150 1.25 -7.48 -18.19
C GLN A 150 1.96 -6.74 -19.34
N THR A 151 1.31 -5.73 -19.91
CA THR A 151 1.91 -4.89 -20.96
C THR A 151 3.20 -4.23 -20.47
N ALA A 152 3.19 -3.66 -19.28
CA ALA A 152 4.40 -3.05 -18.68
C ALA A 152 5.53 -4.09 -18.51
N ALA A 153 5.21 -5.29 -18.04
CA ALA A 153 6.19 -6.37 -17.89
C ALA A 153 6.79 -6.82 -19.24
N GLU A 154 5.98 -6.88 -20.29
CA GLU A 154 6.44 -7.19 -21.64
C GLU A 154 7.35 -6.11 -22.21
N GLU A 155 6.99 -4.82 -22.05
CA GLU A 155 7.83 -3.70 -22.47
C GLU A 155 9.18 -3.69 -21.74
N GLN A 156 9.19 -3.92 -20.42
CA GLN A 156 10.43 -4.02 -19.64
C GLN A 156 11.30 -5.19 -20.09
N ARG A 157 10.71 -6.34 -20.41
CA ARG A 157 11.45 -7.49 -20.95
C ARG A 157 12.09 -7.18 -22.30
N MET A 158 11.35 -6.50 -23.17
CA MET A 158 11.88 -6.06 -24.47
C MET A 158 12.98 -5.00 -24.31
N ALA A 159 12.81 -4.03 -23.43
CA ALA A 159 13.83 -3.02 -23.13
C ALA A 159 15.11 -3.66 -22.57
N GLY A 160 14.97 -4.61 -21.62
CA GLY A 160 16.10 -5.39 -21.10
C GLY A 160 16.85 -6.17 -22.18
N GLY A 161 16.13 -6.77 -23.10
CA GLY A 161 16.74 -7.46 -24.27
C GLY A 161 17.48 -6.48 -25.21
N ARG A 162 16.94 -5.29 -25.43
CA ARG A 162 17.62 -4.23 -26.21
C ARG A 162 18.86 -3.71 -25.48
N LEU A 163 18.79 -3.48 -24.16
CA LEU A 163 19.92 -3.08 -23.33
C LEU A 163 21.06 -4.11 -23.41
N SER A 164 20.76 -5.37 -23.23
CA SER A 164 21.74 -6.46 -23.30
C SER A 164 22.49 -6.47 -24.64
N ARG A 165 21.76 -6.29 -25.75
CA ARG A 165 22.38 -6.20 -27.09
C ARG A 165 23.25 -4.96 -27.26
N ALA A 166 22.80 -3.80 -26.78
CA ALA A 166 23.56 -2.56 -26.85
C ALA A 166 24.89 -2.65 -26.08
N LEU A 167 24.84 -3.21 -24.86
CA LEU A 167 26.02 -3.45 -24.03
C LEU A 167 27.00 -4.42 -24.71
N SER A 168 26.50 -5.52 -25.29
CA SER A 168 27.32 -6.49 -26.00
C SER A 168 28.00 -5.86 -27.24
N ALA A 169 27.32 -4.92 -27.90
CA ALA A 169 27.86 -4.17 -29.05
C ALA A 169 28.71 -2.97 -28.65
N ARG A 170 28.91 -2.69 -27.36
CA ARG A 170 29.60 -1.52 -26.81
C ARG A 170 29.00 -0.19 -27.31
N ASN A 171 27.71 -0.14 -27.53
CA ASN A 171 26.98 1.06 -27.95
C ASN A 171 26.36 1.74 -26.72
N GLU A 172 27.13 2.62 -26.07
CA GLU A 172 26.70 3.29 -24.83
C GLU A 172 25.47 4.19 -25.04
N GLU A 173 25.39 4.92 -26.17
CA GLU A 173 24.21 5.75 -26.45
C GLU A 173 22.91 4.93 -26.53
N ALA A 174 22.97 3.77 -27.18
CA ALA A 174 21.82 2.88 -27.25
C ALA A 174 21.52 2.23 -25.87
N ALA A 175 22.57 1.93 -25.10
CA ALA A 175 22.40 1.38 -23.74
C ALA A 175 21.73 2.41 -22.81
N ASP A 176 22.15 3.65 -22.83
CA ASP A 176 21.60 4.72 -22.00
C ASP A 176 20.13 4.97 -22.32
N ARG A 177 19.74 5.02 -23.59
CA ARG A 177 18.30 5.10 -23.96
C ARG A 177 17.47 3.97 -23.39
N GLN A 178 18.01 2.74 -23.33
CA GLN A 178 17.25 1.62 -22.74
C GLN A 178 17.22 1.68 -21.22
N ARG A 179 18.27 2.15 -20.55
CA ARG A 179 18.26 2.41 -19.10
C ARG A 179 17.19 3.42 -18.73
N GLU A 180 17.05 4.52 -19.48
CA GLU A 180 15.99 5.51 -19.26
C GLU A 180 14.57 4.92 -19.37
N ILE A 181 14.33 4.06 -20.37
CA ILE A 181 13.03 3.38 -20.54
C ILE A 181 12.74 2.45 -19.36
N MET A 182 13.75 1.74 -18.87
CA MET A 182 13.61 0.79 -17.76
C MET A 182 13.50 1.47 -16.40
N TRP A 183 13.99 2.72 -16.25
CA TRP A 183 14.06 3.41 -14.96
C TRP A 183 12.71 3.48 -14.25
N PHE A 184 11.65 3.82 -14.97
CA PHE A 184 10.30 3.94 -14.39
C PHE A 184 9.60 2.62 -14.07
N GLY A 185 10.18 1.48 -14.45
CA GLY A 185 9.56 0.18 -14.24
C GLY A 185 10.34 -0.79 -13.36
N VAL A 186 11.62 -0.47 -13.05
CA VAL A 186 12.55 -1.41 -12.40
C VAL A 186 13.24 -0.80 -11.16
N TYR A 187 13.21 0.53 -11.04
CA TYR A 187 13.83 1.27 -9.92
C TYR A 187 12.76 2.09 -9.13
#